data_443a15d0b4b37738effab02d0f1a703e
#
_entry.id   443a15d0b4b37738effab02d0f1a703e
#
_cell.length_a   1.000
_cell.length_b   1.000
_cell.length_c   1.000
_cell.angle_alpha   90.00
_cell.angle_beta   90.00
_cell.angle_gamma   90.00
#
_symmetry.space_group_name_H-M   'P 1'
#
loop_
_entity.id
_entity.type
_entity.pdbx_description
1 polymer ?
#
loop_
_entity_poly.entity_id
_entity_poly.type
_entity_poly.pdbx_seq_one_letter_code
_entity_poly.pdbx_strand_id
1 'polypeptide(L)'
;MDTRIINRIGIPAMLEQTSEECAELTQACLKYARYIRGENPTPKQLEDILDNFFEEIADVELCIEYMESILNRDEIERKKRFKRERTLKRLFTEE
;
A
#
# COMPACT_ATOMS: atom_id res chain seq x y z
N MET A 1 -21.45 3.15 0.53
CA MET A 1 -20.38 2.15 0.28
C MET A 1 -20.72 1.35 -0.96
N ASP A 2 -19.81 1.31 -1.91
CA ASP A 2 -20.01 0.57 -3.15
C ASP A 2 -19.54 -0.87 -2.98
N THR A 3 -20.45 -1.83 -3.13
CA THR A 3 -20.13 -3.25 -2.95
C THR A 3 -20.18 -4.04 -4.26
N ARG A 4 -20.31 -3.36 -5.40
CA ARG A 4 -20.50 -4.05 -6.68
C ARG A 4 -19.33 -4.96 -7.07
N ILE A 5 -18.10 -4.52 -6.81
CA ILE A 5 -16.93 -5.28 -7.20
C ILE A 5 -16.75 -6.51 -6.30
N ILE A 6 -16.75 -6.32 -4.99
CA ILE A 6 -16.57 -7.46 -4.08
C ILE A 6 -17.72 -8.47 -4.20
N ASN A 7 -18.94 -8.00 -4.44
CA ASN A 7 -20.07 -8.91 -4.64
C ASN A 7 -19.94 -9.70 -5.93
N ARG A 8 -19.33 -9.12 -6.96
CA ARG A 8 -19.14 -9.78 -8.25
C ARG A 8 -18.05 -10.84 -8.21
N ILE A 9 -16.89 -10.53 -7.62
CA ILE A 9 -15.73 -11.43 -7.67
C ILE A 9 -15.60 -12.31 -6.42
N GLY A 10 -16.19 -11.92 -5.30
CA GLY A 10 -16.14 -12.66 -4.04
C GLY A 10 -14.95 -12.32 -3.17
N ILE A 11 -15.06 -12.67 -1.89
CA ILE A 11 -14.06 -12.35 -0.88
C ILE A 11 -12.70 -13.00 -1.16
N PRO A 12 -12.63 -14.31 -1.46
CA PRO A 12 -11.31 -14.93 -1.72
C PRO A 12 -10.57 -14.27 -2.89
N ALA A 13 -11.27 -14.00 -4.01
CA ALA A 13 -10.63 -13.36 -5.16
C ALA A 13 -10.20 -11.93 -4.84
N MET A 14 -10.98 -11.21 -4.02
CA MET A 14 -10.61 -9.86 -3.61
C MET A 14 -9.34 -9.85 -2.74
N LEU A 15 -9.22 -10.82 -1.84
CA LEU A 15 -8.03 -10.96 -1.01
C LEU A 15 -6.79 -11.32 -1.85
N GLU A 16 -6.96 -12.21 -2.81
CA GLU A 16 -5.89 -12.59 -3.73
C GLU A 16 -5.44 -11.39 -4.59
N GLN A 17 -6.40 -10.62 -5.11
CA GLN A 17 -6.10 -9.43 -5.91
C GLN A 17 -5.34 -8.40 -5.07
N THR A 18 -5.76 -8.19 -3.82
CA THR A 18 -5.07 -7.28 -2.91
C THR A 18 -3.63 -7.71 -2.68
N SER A 19 -3.43 -9.02 -2.52
CA SER A 19 -2.10 -9.60 -2.34
C SER A 19 -1.19 -9.32 -3.55
N GLU A 20 -1.72 -9.49 -4.76
CA GLU A 20 -0.98 -9.21 -5.99
C GLU A 20 -0.61 -7.73 -6.11
N GLU A 21 -1.55 -6.84 -5.82
CA GLU A 21 -1.28 -5.40 -5.89
C GLU A 21 -0.26 -4.96 -4.83
N CYS A 22 -0.31 -5.55 -3.64
CA CYS A 22 0.71 -5.28 -2.62
C CYS A 22 2.10 -5.73 -3.06
N ALA A 23 2.20 -6.86 -3.76
CA ALA A 23 3.48 -7.34 -4.29
C ALA A 23 4.04 -6.37 -5.35
N GLU A 24 3.19 -5.84 -6.22
CA GLU A 24 3.60 -4.86 -7.22
C GLU A 24 4.02 -3.54 -6.59
N LEU A 25 3.33 -3.10 -5.55
CA LEU A 25 3.72 -1.92 -4.78
C LEU A 25 5.07 -2.11 -4.12
N THR A 26 5.33 -3.30 -3.59
CA THR A 26 6.65 -3.64 -3.01
C THR A 26 7.75 -3.40 -4.02
N GLN A 27 7.60 -3.89 -5.25
CA GLN A 27 8.59 -3.70 -6.29
C GLN A 27 8.76 -2.22 -6.66
N ALA A 28 7.66 -1.48 -6.77
CA ALA A 28 7.72 -0.05 -7.09
C ALA A 28 8.45 0.75 -6.01
N CYS A 29 8.19 0.45 -4.75
CA CYS A 29 8.88 1.08 -3.61
C CYS A 29 10.40 0.82 -3.66
N LEU A 30 10.79 -0.43 -3.91
CA LEU A 30 12.20 -0.80 -3.95
C LEU A 30 12.93 -0.15 -5.13
N LYS A 31 12.27 -0.06 -6.29
CA LYS A 31 12.86 0.62 -7.46
C LYS A 31 13.09 2.09 -7.18
N TYR A 32 12.12 2.76 -6.57
CA TYR A 32 12.23 4.17 -6.22
C TYR A 32 13.34 4.39 -5.18
N ALA A 33 13.40 3.54 -4.16
CA ALA A 33 14.45 3.63 -3.14
C ALA A 33 15.85 3.48 -3.76
N ARG A 34 16.03 2.52 -4.66
CA ARG A 34 17.31 2.34 -5.37
C ARG A 34 17.67 3.54 -6.23
N TYR A 35 16.68 4.12 -6.90
CA TYR A 35 16.92 5.32 -7.69
C TYR A 35 17.42 6.48 -6.81
N ILE A 36 16.76 6.71 -5.66
CA ILE A 36 17.14 7.78 -4.74
C ILE A 36 18.57 7.58 -4.22
N ARG A 37 18.95 6.32 -3.94
CA ARG A 37 20.30 6.00 -3.45
C ARG A 37 21.36 6.00 -4.54
N GLY A 38 20.98 6.15 -5.80
CA GLY A 38 21.90 6.08 -6.92
C GLY A 38 22.39 4.67 -7.24
N GLU A 39 21.67 3.65 -6.77
CA GLU A 39 22.05 2.25 -6.94
C GLU A 39 21.38 1.57 -8.13
N ASN A 40 20.50 2.26 -8.81
CA ASN A 40 19.69 1.66 -9.87
C ASN A 40 20.50 1.63 -11.19
N PRO A 41 20.83 0.45 -11.69
CA PRO A 41 21.58 0.34 -12.96
C PRO A 41 20.70 0.55 -14.20
N THR A 42 19.38 0.60 -14.06
CA THR A 42 18.50 0.77 -15.23
C THR A 42 18.36 2.26 -15.55
N PRO A 43 18.42 2.61 -16.85
CA PRO A 43 18.35 4.01 -17.29
C PRO A 43 16.91 4.56 -17.30
N LYS A 44 16.09 4.20 -16.35
CA LYS A 44 14.73 4.73 -16.25
C LYS A 44 14.75 6.14 -15.70
N GLN A 45 13.94 7.00 -16.30
CA GLN A 45 13.77 8.36 -15.85
C GLN A 45 12.98 8.40 -14.55
N LEU A 46 13.27 9.40 -13.71
CA LEU A 46 12.55 9.60 -12.45
C LEU A 46 11.04 9.69 -12.68
N GLU A 47 10.61 10.37 -13.74
CA GLU A 47 9.18 10.53 -13.97
C GLU A 47 8.48 9.18 -14.24
N ASP A 48 9.15 8.24 -14.90
CA ASP A 48 8.60 6.89 -15.14
C ASP A 48 8.52 6.10 -13.84
N ILE A 49 9.52 6.24 -12.99
CA ILE A 49 9.56 5.58 -11.68
C ILE A 49 8.44 6.10 -10.79
N LEU A 50 8.23 7.42 -10.77
CA LEU A 50 7.17 8.05 -10.00
C LEU A 50 5.79 7.70 -10.54
N ASP A 51 5.61 7.71 -11.84
CA ASP A 51 4.33 7.34 -12.46
C ASP A 51 3.93 5.92 -12.07
N ASN A 52 4.87 4.98 -12.18
CA ASN A 52 4.64 3.59 -11.76
C ASN A 52 4.34 3.49 -10.25
N PHE A 53 5.08 4.22 -9.42
CA PHE A 53 4.88 4.23 -7.97
C PHE A 53 3.48 4.72 -7.61
N PHE A 54 3.04 5.83 -8.20
CA PHE A 54 1.70 6.39 -7.94
C PHE A 54 0.59 5.46 -8.42
N GLU A 55 0.81 4.80 -9.56
CA GLU A 55 -0.14 3.82 -10.09
C GLU A 55 -0.33 2.64 -9.13
N GLU A 56 0.76 2.11 -8.58
CA GLU A 56 0.70 1.00 -7.65
C GLU A 56 0.09 1.40 -6.30
N ILE A 57 0.33 2.62 -5.83
CA ILE A 57 -0.36 3.15 -4.64
C ILE A 57 -1.87 3.21 -4.90
N ALA A 58 -2.27 3.73 -6.06
CA ALA A 58 -3.68 3.82 -6.42
C ALA A 58 -4.35 2.44 -6.44
N ASP A 59 -3.67 1.45 -7.00
CA ASP A 59 -4.21 0.10 -7.09
C ASP A 59 -4.42 -0.53 -5.71
N VAL A 60 -3.48 -0.35 -4.79
CA VAL A 60 -3.63 -0.87 -3.42
C VAL A 60 -4.74 -0.14 -2.67
N GLU A 61 -4.80 1.18 -2.80
CA GLU A 61 -5.88 1.96 -2.15
C GLU A 61 -7.25 1.55 -2.66
N LEU A 62 -7.39 1.31 -3.97
CA LEU A 62 -8.64 0.83 -4.55
C LEU A 62 -9.02 -0.55 -4.02
N CYS A 63 -8.06 -1.46 -3.90
CA CYS A 63 -8.34 -2.77 -3.32
C CYS A 63 -8.90 -2.66 -1.90
N ILE A 64 -8.33 -1.76 -1.08
CA ILE A 64 -8.82 -1.53 0.26
C ILE A 64 -10.26 -0.97 0.24
N GLU A 65 -10.53 -0.01 -0.65
CA GLU A 65 -11.89 0.52 -0.81
C GLU A 65 -12.87 -0.57 -1.22
N TYR A 66 -12.49 -1.45 -2.15
CA TYR A 66 -13.37 -2.53 -2.61
C TYR A 66 -13.69 -3.54 -1.50
N MET A 67 -12.81 -3.67 -0.51
CA MET A 67 -13.00 -4.56 0.64
C MET A 67 -13.73 -3.91 1.81
N GLU A 68 -14.05 -2.61 1.74
CA GLU A 68 -14.54 -1.86 2.91
C GLU A 68 -15.73 -2.54 3.60
N SER A 69 -16.61 -3.19 2.84
CA SER A 69 -17.78 -3.88 3.40
C SER A 69 -17.44 -5.05 4.32
N ILE A 70 -16.25 -5.61 4.22
CA ILE A 70 -15.82 -6.72 5.07
C ILE A 70 -14.80 -6.29 6.12
N LEU A 71 -14.47 -5.00 6.21
CA LEU A 71 -13.49 -4.48 7.15
C LEU A 71 -14.20 -3.91 8.39
N ASN A 72 -13.57 -4.10 9.54
CA ASN A 72 -13.93 -3.37 10.75
C ASN A 72 -13.07 -2.11 10.79
N ARG A 73 -13.63 -1.00 10.29
CA ARG A 73 -12.88 0.25 10.15
C ARG A 73 -12.44 0.81 11.50
N ASP A 74 -13.29 0.74 12.52
CA ASP A 74 -12.94 1.23 13.86
C ASP A 74 -11.75 0.47 14.44
N GLU A 75 -11.72 -0.85 14.25
CA GLU A 75 -10.61 -1.70 14.70
C GLU A 75 -9.32 -1.35 13.98
N ILE A 76 -9.39 -1.15 12.67
CA ILE A 76 -8.22 -0.76 11.86
C ILE A 76 -7.68 0.59 12.32
N GLU A 77 -8.54 1.58 12.52
CA GLU A 77 -8.13 2.91 12.96
C GLU A 77 -7.50 2.87 14.37
N ARG A 78 -8.04 2.04 15.25
CA ARG A 78 -7.48 1.85 16.59
C ARG A 78 -6.06 1.27 16.52
N LYS A 79 -5.86 0.25 15.68
CA LYS A 79 -4.54 -0.36 15.47
C LYS A 79 -3.55 0.63 14.84
N LYS A 80 -4.00 1.45 13.93
CA LYS A 80 -3.17 2.50 13.32
C LYS A 80 -2.68 3.49 14.38
N ARG A 81 -3.58 3.95 15.25
CA ARG A 81 -3.21 4.89 16.33
C ARG A 81 -2.15 4.29 17.26
N PHE A 82 -2.37 3.07 17.70
CA PHE A 82 -1.43 2.37 18.57
C PHE A 82 -0.05 2.24 17.92
N LYS A 83 -0.02 1.81 16.68
CA LYS A 83 1.25 1.63 15.95
C LYS A 83 1.95 2.94 15.66
N ARG A 84 1.20 3.98 15.36
CA ARG A 84 1.76 5.32 15.13
C ARG A 84 2.42 5.86 16.39
N GLU A 85 1.74 5.74 17.53
CA GLU A 85 2.29 6.18 18.81
C GLU A 85 3.55 5.41 19.18
N ARG A 86 3.55 4.10 18.95
CA ARG A 86 4.72 3.26 19.19
C ARG A 86 5.89 3.69 18.31
N THR A 87 5.64 3.97 17.04
CA THR A 87 6.68 4.42 16.11
C THR A 87 7.25 5.77 16.53
N LEU A 88 6.38 6.72 16.90
CA LEU A 88 6.82 8.02 17.38
C LEU A 88 7.69 7.90 18.63
N LYS A 89 7.32 7.04 19.57
CA LYS A 89 8.14 6.81 20.76
C LYS A 89 9.52 6.27 20.40
N ARG A 90 9.60 5.30 19.51
CA ARG A 90 10.88 4.71 19.11
C ARG A 90 11.79 5.71 18.42
N LEU A 91 11.23 6.59 17.61
CA LEU A 91 12.02 7.54 16.81
C LEU A 91 12.39 8.81 17.55
N PHE A 92 11.58 9.24 18.51
CA PHE A 92 11.71 10.55 19.13
C PHE A 92 11.85 10.55 20.64
N THR A 93 11.94 9.39 21.28
CA THR A 93 12.21 9.30 22.71
C THR A 93 13.72 9.24 22.94
N GLU A 94 14.27 10.16 23.69
CA GLU A 94 15.66 10.11 24.15
C GLU A 94 15.73 9.27 25.42
N GLU A 95 16.72 8.44 25.49
CA GLU A 95 17.00 7.64 26.69
C GLU A 95 17.97 8.32 27.62
#